data_7c82a4d27e4ba6482ccd85e365cf1a6e
#
_entry.id   7c82a4d27e4ba6482ccd85e365cf1a6e
#
_cell.length_a   1.000
_cell.length_b   1.000
_cell.length_c   1.000
_cell.angle_alpha   90.00
_cell.angle_beta   90.00
_cell.angle_gamma   90.00
#
_symmetry.space_group_name_H-M   'P 1'
#
loop_
_entity.id
_entity.type
_entity.pdbx_description
1 polymer ?
#
loop_
_entity_poly.entity_id
_entity_poly.type
_entity_poly.pdbx_seq_one_letter_code
_entity_poly.pdbx_strand_id
1 'polypeptide(L)'
;MGAVRFANNTICSEHYIPYLSQMSCVLTAALINLENGKMDVCHVGDTRLYSLRKDVFTKITSDHSIVGPKEESGQISEEEAMVHPSRNIITRSIGKEMLYDGSEFIQTHTLHLEPCTLLLCSDGLYDMVHSSQMKRILQGPIPADERVEKLIDAALEAGGKDNVTVIVIDLMK
;
A
#
# COMPACT_ATOMS: atom_id res chain seq x y z
N MET A 1 7.44 7.49 -12.75
CA MET A 1 7.77 6.23 -13.47
C MET A 1 9.26 6.04 -13.76
N GLY A 2 9.97 7.00 -14.34
CA GLY A 2 11.41 6.85 -14.68
C GLY A 2 12.31 6.43 -13.51
N ALA A 3 12.14 7.05 -12.34
CA ALA A 3 12.92 6.72 -11.14
C ALA A 3 12.69 5.29 -10.64
N VAL A 4 11.43 4.81 -10.66
CA VAL A 4 11.10 3.43 -10.22
C VAL A 4 11.68 2.41 -11.18
N ARG A 5 11.59 2.66 -12.50
CA ARG A 5 12.22 1.81 -13.50
C ARG A 5 13.74 1.78 -13.35
N PHE A 6 14.35 2.92 -13.12
CA PHE A 6 15.81 2.99 -12.87
C PHE A 6 16.18 2.18 -11.63
N ALA A 7 15.49 2.35 -10.51
CA ALA A 7 15.73 1.59 -9.29
C ALA A 7 15.54 0.08 -9.51
N ASN A 8 14.46 -0.33 -10.22
CA ASN A 8 14.21 -1.71 -10.56
C ASN A 8 15.39 -2.33 -11.34
N ASN A 9 15.82 -1.66 -12.41
CA ASN A 9 16.89 -2.18 -13.27
C ASN A 9 18.25 -2.18 -12.55
N THR A 10 18.48 -1.21 -11.65
CA THR A 10 19.67 -1.21 -10.79
C THR A 10 19.70 -2.43 -9.87
N ILE A 11 18.58 -2.74 -9.20
CA ILE A 11 18.49 -3.93 -8.34
C ILE A 11 18.70 -5.20 -9.17
N CYS A 12 18.02 -5.32 -10.32
CA CYS A 12 18.19 -6.48 -11.20
C CYS A 12 19.64 -6.65 -11.68
N SER A 13 20.37 -5.56 -11.93
CA SER A 13 21.76 -5.61 -12.37
C SER A 13 22.72 -6.18 -11.32
N GLU A 14 22.32 -6.21 -10.04
CA GLU A 14 23.10 -6.79 -8.93
C GLU A 14 22.84 -8.30 -8.72
N HIS A 15 21.87 -8.89 -9.42
CA HIS A 15 21.49 -10.30 -9.25
C HIS A 15 22.58 -11.31 -9.65
N TYR A 16 23.64 -10.87 -10.34
CA TYR A 16 24.82 -11.71 -10.59
C TYR A 16 25.60 -12.03 -9.29
N ILE A 17 25.37 -11.27 -8.23
CA ILE A 17 25.93 -11.53 -6.91
C ILE A 17 25.03 -12.55 -6.20
N PRO A 18 25.49 -13.76 -5.86
CA PRO A 18 24.62 -14.85 -5.40
C PRO A 18 23.71 -14.51 -4.22
N TYR A 19 24.21 -13.74 -3.22
CA TYR A 19 23.42 -13.35 -2.05
C TYR A 19 22.42 -12.20 -2.33
N LEU A 20 22.51 -11.54 -3.49
CA LEU A 20 21.56 -10.50 -3.94
C LEU A 20 20.61 -11.01 -5.02
N SER A 21 20.75 -12.26 -5.47
CA SER A 21 20.00 -12.82 -6.61
C SER A 21 18.47 -12.84 -6.45
N GLN A 22 17.97 -12.66 -5.24
CA GLN A 22 16.54 -12.58 -4.93
C GLN A 22 16.13 -11.26 -4.30
N MET A 23 17.01 -10.26 -4.34
CA MET A 23 16.72 -8.95 -3.75
C MET A 23 15.59 -8.28 -4.51
N SER A 24 14.53 -7.96 -3.78
CA SER A 24 13.37 -7.24 -4.32
C SER A 24 12.67 -6.46 -3.21
N CYS A 25 11.86 -5.49 -3.60
CA CYS A 25 11.04 -4.73 -2.67
C CYS A 25 9.70 -4.32 -3.30
N VAL A 26 8.79 -3.86 -2.46
CA VAL A 26 7.52 -3.25 -2.85
C VAL A 26 7.56 -1.74 -2.59
N LEU A 27 6.71 -0.97 -3.26
CA LEU A 27 6.68 0.48 -3.12
C LEU A 27 5.26 1.00 -3.32
N THR A 28 4.80 1.81 -2.39
CA THR A 28 3.73 2.79 -2.61
C THR A 28 4.27 4.18 -2.33
N ALA A 29 4.26 5.06 -3.33
CA ALA A 29 4.71 6.43 -3.22
C ALA A 29 3.60 7.39 -3.69
N ALA A 30 3.38 8.46 -2.93
CA ALA A 30 2.44 9.52 -3.27
C ALA A 30 3.16 10.87 -3.26
N LEU A 31 3.11 11.58 -4.38
CA LEU A 31 3.61 12.94 -4.51
C LEU A 31 2.43 13.90 -4.51
N ILE A 32 2.34 14.73 -3.48
CA ILE A 32 1.24 15.65 -3.28
C ILE A 32 1.70 17.08 -3.54
N ASN A 33 1.06 17.75 -4.49
CA ASN A 33 1.23 19.17 -4.71
C ASN A 33 0.18 19.91 -3.87
N LEU A 34 0.64 20.58 -2.80
CA LEU A 34 -0.23 21.29 -1.85
C LEU A 34 -0.86 22.56 -2.42
N GLU A 35 -0.30 23.13 -3.50
CA GLU A 35 -0.85 24.34 -4.11
C GLU A 35 -2.11 24.09 -4.92
N ASN A 36 -2.16 22.95 -5.63
CA ASN A 36 -3.26 22.63 -6.53
C ASN A 36 -4.03 21.34 -6.15
N GLY A 37 -3.65 20.68 -5.06
CA GLY A 37 -4.29 19.46 -4.58
C GLY A 37 -4.08 18.24 -5.47
N LYS A 38 -3.14 18.29 -6.43
CA LYS A 38 -2.83 17.14 -7.28
C LYS A 38 -2.00 16.13 -6.52
N MET A 39 -2.38 14.86 -6.56
CA MET A 39 -1.61 13.72 -6.06
C MET A 39 -1.29 12.76 -7.21
N ASP A 40 -0.01 12.51 -7.43
CA ASP A 40 0.46 11.44 -8.32
C ASP A 40 0.92 10.26 -7.46
N VAL A 41 0.34 9.08 -7.69
CA VAL A 41 0.64 7.82 -6.98
C VAL A 41 1.40 6.89 -7.91
N CYS A 42 2.42 6.24 -7.38
CA CYS A 42 3.15 5.17 -8.03
C CYS A 42 3.19 3.95 -7.10
N HIS A 43 2.79 2.79 -7.60
CA HIS A 43 2.64 1.59 -6.81
C HIS A 43 3.17 0.34 -7.52
N VAL A 44 3.92 -0.49 -6.78
CA VAL A 44 4.37 -1.83 -7.15
C VAL A 44 4.36 -2.70 -5.92
N GLY A 45 3.63 -3.81 -5.94
CA GLY A 45 3.55 -4.76 -4.84
C GLY A 45 2.18 -4.77 -4.17
N ASP A 46 2.13 -4.93 -2.87
CA ASP A 46 0.92 -5.13 -2.07
C ASP A 46 0.80 -4.18 -0.87
N THR A 47 1.71 -3.21 -0.71
CA THR A 47 1.47 -2.11 0.23
C THR A 47 0.26 -1.28 -0.20
N ARG A 48 -0.53 -0.78 0.73
CA ARG A 48 -1.81 -0.14 0.41
C ARG A 48 -1.82 1.35 0.69
N LEU A 49 -2.49 2.10 -0.18
CA LEU A 49 -2.88 3.49 0.03
C LEU A 49 -4.40 3.57 0.07
N TYR A 50 -4.92 4.14 1.16
CA TYR A 50 -6.34 4.43 1.32
C TYR A 50 -6.58 5.93 1.44
N SER A 51 -7.78 6.36 1.08
CA SER A 51 -8.30 7.69 1.42
C SER A 51 -9.58 7.57 2.23
N LEU A 52 -9.69 8.38 3.28
CA LEU A 52 -10.93 8.61 4.02
C LEU A 52 -11.42 10.01 3.73
N ARG A 53 -12.53 10.10 3.00
CA ARG A 53 -13.17 11.36 2.64
C ARG A 53 -14.61 11.35 3.15
N LYS A 54 -14.95 12.25 4.02
CA LYS A 54 -16.22 12.21 4.76
C LYS A 54 -16.34 10.83 5.43
N ASP A 55 -17.34 10.04 5.03
CA ASP A 55 -17.57 8.70 5.56
C ASP A 55 -17.21 7.58 4.56
N VAL A 56 -16.52 7.90 3.48
CA VAL A 56 -16.10 6.92 2.46
C VAL A 56 -14.63 6.60 2.65
N PHE A 57 -14.33 5.33 2.95
CA PHE A 57 -12.98 4.80 3.06
C PHE A 57 -12.71 3.94 1.83
N THR A 58 -11.75 4.35 1.00
CA THR A 58 -11.50 3.74 -0.31
C THR A 58 -10.04 3.34 -0.43
N LYS A 59 -9.78 2.10 -0.85
CA LYS A 59 -8.46 1.63 -1.28
C LYS A 59 -8.16 2.23 -2.66
N ILE A 60 -7.02 2.93 -2.80
CA ILE A 60 -6.59 3.59 -4.04
C ILE A 60 -5.68 2.67 -4.86
N THR A 61 -4.81 1.92 -4.20
CA THR A 61 -3.90 0.97 -4.85
C THR A 61 -4.56 -0.38 -5.05
N SER A 62 -4.17 -1.10 -6.12
CA SER A 62 -4.55 -2.49 -6.38
C SER A 62 -3.39 -3.41 -6.07
N ASP A 63 -3.60 -4.40 -5.21
CA ASP A 63 -2.52 -5.28 -4.77
C ASP A 63 -2.01 -6.15 -5.92
N HIS A 64 -0.71 -6.12 -6.16
CA HIS A 64 -0.05 -7.03 -7.08
C HIS A 64 0.27 -8.37 -6.38
N SER A 65 -0.79 -9.07 -5.98
CA SER A 65 -0.74 -10.39 -5.34
C SER A 65 -1.70 -11.37 -6.02
N ILE A 66 -1.65 -12.65 -5.63
CA ILE A 66 -2.62 -13.66 -6.12
C ILE A 66 -4.03 -13.36 -5.60
N VAL A 67 -4.12 -12.78 -4.41
CA VAL A 67 -5.37 -12.56 -3.69
C VAL A 67 -6.02 -11.23 -4.05
N GLY A 68 -5.22 -10.18 -4.28
CA GLY A 68 -5.70 -8.83 -4.54
C GLY A 68 -6.77 -8.72 -5.63
N PRO A 69 -6.57 -9.25 -6.84
CA PRO A 69 -7.59 -9.22 -7.89
C PRO A 69 -8.89 -9.95 -7.54
N LYS A 70 -8.82 -10.99 -6.70
CA LYS A 70 -10.01 -11.73 -6.26
C LYS A 70 -10.82 -10.93 -5.24
N GLU A 71 -10.15 -10.27 -4.29
CA GLU A 71 -10.75 -9.36 -3.33
C GLU A 71 -11.40 -8.17 -4.06
N GLU A 72 -10.69 -7.51 -4.97
CA GLU A 72 -11.18 -6.37 -5.73
C GLU A 72 -12.36 -6.67 -6.64
N SER A 73 -12.41 -7.86 -7.21
CA SER A 73 -13.55 -8.31 -8.03
C SER A 73 -14.73 -8.85 -7.21
N GLY A 74 -14.59 -8.93 -5.88
CA GLY A 74 -15.61 -9.49 -4.99
C GLY A 74 -15.76 -11.00 -5.08
N GLN A 75 -14.79 -11.71 -5.66
CA GLN A 75 -14.79 -13.19 -5.68
C GLN A 75 -14.57 -13.77 -4.29
N ILE A 76 -13.84 -13.05 -3.44
CA ILE A 76 -13.65 -13.35 -2.02
C ILE A 76 -13.88 -12.07 -1.20
N SER A 77 -14.30 -12.24 0.05
CA SER A 77 -14.44 -11.12 0.97
C SER A 77 -13.07 -10.67 1.52
N GLU A 78 -13.03 -9.50 2.17
CA GLU A 78 -11.83 -9.03 2.86
C GLU A 78 -11.39 -10.03 3.94
N GLU A 79 -12.33 -10.58 4.72
CA GLU A 79 -12.06 -11.57 5.76
C GLU A 79 -11.46 -12.87 5.18
N GLU A 80 -11.96 -13.32 4.03
CA GLU A 80 -11.41 -14.48 3.34
C GLU A 80 -10.02 -14.19 2.79
N ALA A 81 -9.77 -12.97 2.29
CA ALA A 81 -8.46 -12.53 1.82
C ALA A 81 -7.42 -12.53 2.95
N MET A 82 -7.76 -11.99 4.13
CA MET A 82 -6.88 -11.91 5.30
C MET A 82 -6.37 -13.27 5.79
N VAL A 83 -7.12 -14.35 5.55
CA VAL A 83 -6.74 -15.71 5.98
C VAL A 83 -6.38 -16.64 4.82
N HIS A 84 -6.36 -16.12 3.57
CA HIS A 84 -6.10 -16.94 2.40
C HIS A 84 -4.67 -17.52 2.41
N PRO A 85 -4.47 -18.82 2.07
CA PRO A 85 -3.14 -19.44 2.10
C PRO A 85 -2.10 -18.76 1.20
N SER A 86 -2.55 -18.12 0.12
CA SER A 86 -1.70 -17.43 -0.86
C SER A 86 -1.67 -15.90 -0.68
N ARG A 87 -2.11 -15.35 0.46
CA ARG A 87 -2.19 -13.89 0.64
C ARG A 87 -0.84 -13.19 0.49
N ASN A 88 0.25 -13.84 0.94
CA ASN A 88 1.61 -13.29 0.88
C ASN A 88 2.33 -13.57 -0.45
N ILE A 89 1.62 -14.09 -1.49
CA ILE A 89 2.26 -14.35 -2.79
C ILE A 89 2.12 -13.12 -3.67
N ILE A 90 3.22 -12.34 -3.71
CA ILE A 90 3.34 -11.13 -4.54
C ILE A 90 3.65 -11.51 -5.98
N THR A 91 2.92 -10.94 -6.92
CA THR A 91 3.09 -11.18 -8.37
C THR A 91 4.02 -10.16 -9.02
N ARG A 92 4.14 -8.95 -8.45
CA ARG A 92 5.02 -7.88 -8.94
C ARG A 92 5.78 -7.25 -7.79
N SER A 93 7.10 -7.13 -7.93
CA SER A 93 7.99 -6.43 -6.99
C SER A 93 9.14 -5.77 -7.74
N ILE A 94 9.62 -4.65 -7.25
CA ILE A 94 10.78 -3.94 -7.79
C ILE A 94 12.02 -4.82 -7.62
N GLY A 95 12.80 -5.02 -8.69
CA GLY A 95 14.00 -5.84 -8.68
C GLY A 95 13.77 -7.30 -9.12
N LYS A 96 12.53 -7.70 -9.43
CA LYS A 96 12.25 -9.10 -9.82
C LYS A 96 12.69 -9.42 -11.25
N GLU A 97 12.47 -8.51 -12.19
CA GLU A 97 12.82 -8.68 -13.60
C GLU A 97 13.17 -7.34 -14.26
N MET A 98 14.02 -7.37 -15.28
CA MET A 98 14.41 -6.17 -16.04
C MET A 98 13.21 -5.59 -16.79
N LEU A 99 13.00 -4.28 -16.65
CA LEU A 99 11.94 -3.56 -17.34
C LEU A 99 12.50 -2.76 -18.51
N TYR A 100 12.06 -3.09 -19.71
CA TYR A 100 12.46 -2.39 -20.93
C TYR A 100 11.53 -1.24 -21.30
N ASP A 101 10.22 -1.43 -21.19
CA ASP A 101 9.19 -0.40 -21.43
C ASP A 101 8.34 -0.08 -20.18
N GLY A 102 8.13 -1.03 -19.30
CA GLY A 102 7.68 -0.85 -17.90
C GLY A 102 6.31 -0.24 -17.67
N SER A 103 5.49 -0.04 -18.69
CA SER A 103 4.22 0.66 -18.53
C SER A 103 3.17 -0.14 -17.77
N GLU A 104 3.16 -1.46 -17.88
CA GLU A 104 2.18 -2.34 -17.22
C GLU A 104 2.60 -2.82 -15.82
N PHE A 105 3.88 -2.72 -15.51
CA PHE A 105 4.45 -3.19 -14.25
C PHE A 105 4.15 -2.24 -13.09
N ILE A 106 4.17 -0.94 -13.36
CA ILE A 106 4.00 0.12 -12.38
C ILE A 106 2.58 0.67 -12.46
N GLN A 107 1.79 0.48 -11.41
CA GLN A 107 0.49 1.13 -11.32
C GLN A 107 0.68 2.62 -11.01
N THR A 108 -0.01 3.47 -11.74
CA THR A 108 0.01 4.92 -11.49
C THR A 108 -1.40 5.49 -11.46
N HIS A 109 -1.62 6.43 -10.54
CA HIS A 109 -2.86 7.20 -10.46
C HIS A 109 -2.52 8.68 -10.37
N THR A 110 -3.34 9.51 -11.01
CA THR A 110 -3.36 10.95 -10.78
C THR A 110 -4.73 11.32 -10.25
N LEU A 111 -4.77 11.91 -9.06
CA LEU A 111 -5.99 12.28 -8.36
C LEU A 111 -5.95 13.76 -8.01
N HIS A 112 -7.10 14.41 -7.99
CA HIS A 112 -7.27 15.71 -7.36
C HIS A 112 -7.85 15.49 -5.96
N LEU A 113 -7.07 15.89 -4.96
CA LEU A 113 -7.45 15.72 -3.56
C LEU A 113 -8.36 16.85 -3.12
N GLU A 114 -9.51 16.48 -2.58
CA GLU A 114 -10.27 17.31 -1.65
C GLU A 114 -9.80 16.98 -0.23
N PRO A 115 -10.17 17.78 0.79
CA PRO A 115 -9.84 17.47 2.17
C PRO A 115 -10.18 16.04 2.55
N CYS A 116 -9.17 15.30 2.97
CA CYS A 116 -9.27 13.87 3.31
C CYS A 116 -8.14 13.47 4.25
N THR A 117 -8.27 12.30 4.86
CA THR A 117 -7.18 11.59 5.52
C THR A 117 -6.66 10.51 4.59
N LEU A 118 -5.36 10.46 4.38
CA LEU A 118 -4.67 9.37 3.67
C LEU A 118 -4.06 8.41 4.68
N LEU A 119 -4.12 7.11 4.38
CA LEU A 119 -3.45 6.05 5.11
C LEU A 119 -2.59 5.24 4.14
N LEU A 120 -1.27 5.20 4.39
CA LEU A 120 -0.37 4.25 3.74
C LEU A 120 0.03 3.19 4.77
N CYS A 121 0.02 1.92 4.37
CA CYS A 121 0.39 0.84 5.28
C CYS A 121 1.00 -0.37 4.57
N SER A 122 1.77 -1.16 5.35
CA SER A 122 2.22 -2.50 4.98
C SER A 122 1.12 -3.53 5.24
N ASP A 123 1.34 -4.76 4.77
CA ASP A 123 0.50 -5.94 5.01
C ASP A 123 0.35 -6.29 6.50
N GLY A 124 1.38 -6.04 7.31
CA GLY A 124 1.30 -6.21 8.76
C GLY A 124 0.13 -5.45 9.43
N LEU A 125 -0.41 -4.39 8.78
CA LEU A 125 -1.63 -3.74 9.26
C LEU A 125 -2.89 -4.43 8.69
N TYR A 126 -3.05 -4.47 7.36
CA TYR A 126 -4.32 -4.87 6.75
C TYR A 126 -4.59 -6.39 6.79
N ASP A 127 -3.58 -7.21 7.03
CA ASP A 127 -3.74 -8.64 7.32
C ASP A 127 -4.25 -8.90 8.75
N MET A 128 -4.14 -7.92 9.64
CA MET A 128 -4.53 -8.03 11.04
C MET A 128 -5.76 -7.20 11.39
N VAL A 129 -5.96 -6.07 10.72
CA VAL A 129 -6.99 -5.09 11.05
C VAL A 129 -7.91 -4.88 9.86
N HIS A 130 -9.19 -5.25 10.01
CA HIS A 130 -10.20 -5.08 8.98
C HIS A 130 -10.42 -3.61 8.60
N SER A 131 -10.72 -3.32 7.35
CA SER A 131 -10.90 -1.96 6.82
C SER A 131 -11.92 -1.14 7.58
N SER A 132 -13.00 -1.76 8.06
CA SER A 132 -14.01 -1.11 8.89
C SER A 132 -13.47 -0.64 10.26
N GLN A 133 -12.50 -1.35 10.84
CA GLN A 133 -11.82 -0.95 12.07
C GLN A 133 -10.82 0.17 11.82
N MET A 134 -10.02 0.08 10.75
CA MET A 134 -9.12 1.15 10.34
C MET A 134 -9.90 2.45 10.12
N LYS A 135 -11.03 2.38 9.40
CA LYS A 135 -11.92 3.53 9.18
C LYS A 135 -12.36 4.17 10.49
N ARG A 136 -12.83 3.36 11.47
CA ARG A 136 -13.27 3.88 12.78
C ARG A 136 -12.16 4.60 13.52
N ILE A 137 -10.94 4.06 13.49
CA ILE A 137 -9.78 4.69 14.14
C ILE A 137 -9.45 6.01 13.45
N LEU A 138 -9.45 6.05 12.12
CA LEU A 138 -9.15 7.26 11.35
C LEU A 138 -10.21 8.35 11.50
N GLN A 139 -11.47 8.00 11.78
CA GLN A 139 -12.57 8.94 12.05
C GLN A 139 -12.53 9.49 13.47
N GLY A 140 -11.70 8.95 14.35
CA GLY A 140 -11.58 9.40 15.73
C GLY A 140 -11.17 10.87 15.82
N PRO A 141 -11.76 11.66 16.75
CA PRO A 141 -11.43 13.08 16.95
C PRO A 141 -10.13 13.23 17.76
N ILE A 142 -9.08 12.55 17.35
CA ILE A 142 -7.75 12.51 17.96
C ILE A 142 -6.69 12.85 16.93
N PRO A 143 -5.50 13.35 17.34
CA PRO A 143 -4.39 13.68 16.45
C PRO A 143 -3.93 12.49 15.59
N ALA A 144 -3.23 12.78 14.49
CA ALA A 144 -2.78 11.75 13.54
C ALA A 144 -1.81 10.74 14.17
N ASP A 145 -0.93 11.19 15.04
CA ASP A 145 0.02 10.38 15.79
C ASP A 145 -0.69 9.35 16.69
N GLU A 146 -1.71 9.79 17.46
CA GLU A 146 -2.50 8.87 18.28
C GLU A 146 -3.31 7.87 17.43
N ARG A 147 -3.75 8.26 16.21
CA ARG A 147 -4.41 7.33 15.28
C ARG A 147 -3.42 6.29 14.75
N VAL A 148 -2.18 6.69 14.47
CA VAL A 148 -1.09 5.76 14.08
C VAL A 148 -0.85 4.74 15.19
N GLU A 149 -0.68 5.19 16.44
CA GLU A 149 -0.49 4.30 17.58
C GLU A 149 -1.64 3.29 17.71
N LYS A 150 -2.90 3.75 17.64
CA LYS A 150 -4.08 2.87 17.72
C LYS A 150 -4.17 1.87 16.57
N LEU A 151 -3.71 2.21 15.36
CA LEU A 151 -3.67 1.29 14.24
C LEU A 151 -2.61 0.20 14.47
N ILE A 152 -1.44 0.58 14.98
CA ILE A 152 -0.37 -0.36 15.32
C ILE A 152 -0.81 -1.27 16.47
N ASP A 153 -1.37 -0.71 17.55
CA ASP A 153 -1.86 -1.48 18.69
C ASP A 153 -2.92 -2.49 18.26
N ALA A 154 -3.87 -2.08 17.40
CA ALA A 154 -4.89 -2.98 16.89
C ALA A 154 -4.28 -4.17 16.10
N ALA A 155 -3.22 -3.94 15.32
CA ALA A 155 -2.53 -5.01 14.60
C ALA A 155 -1.80 -5.94 15.57
N LEU A 156 -1.15 -5.40 16.60
CA LEU A 156 -0.44 -6.17 17.63
C LEU A 156 -1.42 -7.00 18.48
N GLU A 157 -2.55 -6.43 18.88
CA GLU A 157 -3.62 -7.13 19.62
C GLU A 157 -4.24 -8.26 18.81
N ALA A 158 -4.34 -8.10 17.48
CA ALA A 158 -4.79 -9.14 16.56
C ALA A 158 -3.76 -10.25 16.30
N GLY A 159 -2.57 -10.13 16.90
CA GLY A 159 -1.54 -11.19 16.88
C GLY A 159 -0.18 -10.74 16.34
N GLY A 160 -0.05 -9.56 15.69
CA GLY A 160 1.22 -8.96 15.29
C GLY A 160 2.12 -9.93 14.49
N LYS A 161 1.59 -10.50 13.42
CA LYS A 161 2.28 -11.58 12.68
C LYS A 161 3.44 -11.10 11.81
N ASP A 162 3.49 -9.80 11.52
CA ASP A 162 4.52 -9.18 10.68
C ASP A 162 4.86 -7.77 11.17
N ASN A 163 5.88 -7.15 10.59
CA ASN A 163 6.24 -5.77 10.82
C ASN A 163 5.13 -4.83 10.35
N VAL A 164 4.72 -3.89 11.21
CA VAL A 164 3.66 -2.94 10.91
C VAL A 164 4.25 -1.58 10.61
N THR A 165 3.99 -1.06 9.42
CA THR A 165 4.33 0.32 9.03
C THR A 165 3.06 1.07 8.67
N VAL A 166 2.89 2.26 9.27
CA VAL A 166 1.70 3.11 9.09
C VAL A 166 2.11 4.55 8.91
N ILE A 167 1.52 5.22 7.92
CA ILE A 167 1.61 6.69 7.73
C ILE A 167 0.19 7.23 7.61
N VAL A 168 -0.15 8.20 8.45
CA VAL A 168 -1.42 8.94 8.37
C VAL A 168 -1.14 10.39 8.00
N ILE A 169 -1.85 10.91 6.98
CA ILE A 169 -1.72 12.28 6.51
C ILE A 169 -3.09 12.93 6.46
N ASP A 170 -3.29 14.00 7.23
CA ASP A 170 -4.49 14.82 7.15
C ASP A 170 -4.27 15.97 6.17
N LEU A 171 -5.00 15.96 5.08
CA LEU A 171 -5.06 17.06 4.11
C LEU A 171 -6.24 17.95 4.46
N MET A 172 -5.94 18.99 5.20
CA MET A 172 -6.90 20.02 5.59
C MET A 172 -6.93 21.13 4.52
N LYS A 173 -8.04 21.89 4.47
CA LYS A 173 -8.10 23.10 3.64
C LYS A 173 -7.22 24.19 4.19
#